data_e0e83a22ad3ec6794b5110288cb11be7
#
_entry.id   e0e83a22ad3ec6794b5110288cb11be7
#
_cell.length_a   1.000
_cell.length_b   1.000
_cell.length_c   1.000
_cell.angle_alpha   90.00
_cell.angle_beta   90.00
_cell.angle_gamma   90.00
#
_symmetry.space_group_name_H-M   'P 1'
#
loop_
_entity.id
_entity.type
_entity.pdbx_description
1 polymer ?
#
loop_
_entity_poly.entity_id
_entity_poly.type
_entity_poly.pdbx_seq_one_letter_code
_entity_poly.pdbx_strand_id
1 'polypeptide(L)'
;MAGGKSSRMNYNNKALLSYKEKTFIEHIIEAGENFKKVVIVANNKELYSDFNVDVISDIYVGNGPLSGIHSALSYSDTDKVLCVACDMPLISKDTLEFLANVKEEYEVLVPRVNDRLQPLCSIYSKKILGKIEKALENDDNKLQKLIYSLDYKEVHEKSLTEGEFFNINTPDDYKRLEEIDNMYTVAIITSSDKGYAGEREDKSGATVKEIVEANGFTVVKQVILPDEREMLRDEMIKMCDELKVNLILSTGGTGFSKRDITPEATKDVIEREAPGIVEAIRYFSLQITKRAMLSRAVSGIRKDTLIVNLPGSPKACKEALDFVLDDVKHGIDILLGEARECARK
;
A
#
# COMPACT_ATOMS: atom_id res chain seq x y z
N MET A 1 -0.68 0.60 20.71
CA MET A 1 0.31 0.50 21.83
C MET A 1 1.30 1.64 21.69
N ALA A 2 1.27 2.60 22.64
CA ALA A 2 2.04 3.85 22.59
C ALA A 2 3.01 4.00 23.77
N GLY A 3 3.43 2.91 24.37
CA GLY A 3 4.39 2.82 25.48
C GLY A 3 5.79 2.45 25.00
N GLY A 4 6.82 3.14 25.49
CA GLY A 4 8.22 2.80 25.22
C GLY A 4 9.16 3.97 25.54
N LYS A 5 10.39 3.66 25.98
CA LYS A 5 11.44 4.68 26.16
C LYS A 5 12.01 5.02 24.78
N SER A 6 11.57 6.13 24.17
CA SER A 6 12.03 6.63 22.84
C SER A 6 13.49 7.17 22.89
N SER A 7 14.42 6.43 23.50
CA SER A 7 15.80 6.86 23.72
C SER A 7 16.57 7.16 22.44
N ARG A 8 16.23 6.51 21.32
CA ARG A 8 16.86 6.72 20.00
C ARG A 8 16.31 7.90 19.22
N MET A 9 15.17 8.47 19.65
CA MET A 9 14.50 9.62 19.02
C MET A 9 14.58 10.87 19.92
N ASN A 10 15.72 11.07 20.60
CA ASN A 10 15.95 12.20 21.52
C ASN A 10 14.83 12.37 22.58
N TYR A 11 14.30 11.24 23.08
CA TYR A 11 13.20 11.20 24.06
C TYR A 11 11.85 11.76 23.56
N ASN A 12 11.71 12.09 22.28
CA ASN A 12 10.43 12.46 21.71
C ASN A 12 9.48 11.24 21.71
N ASN A 13 8.24 11.46 22.11
CA ASN A 13 7.21 10.40 22.05
C ASN A 13 6.87 10.10 20.58
N LYS A 14 7.26 8.92 20.10
CA LYS A 14 7.06 8.53 18.70
C LYS A 14 5.60 8.59 18.25
N ALA A 15 4.66 8.25 19.13
CA ALA A 15 3.23 8.28 18.82
C ALA A 15 2.73 9.68 18.44
N LEU A 16 3.40 10.73 18.93
CA LEU A 16 3.06 12.13 18.69
C LEU A 16 3.91 12.80 17.61
N LEU A 17 4.76 12.06 16.90
CA LEU A 17 5.43 12.57 15.71
C LEU A 17 4.40 12.85 14.62
N SER A 18 4.55 13.98 13.94
CA SER A 18 3.62 14.40 12.88
C SER A 18 4.03 13.84 11.54
N TYR A 19 3.06 13.42 10.75
CA TYR A 19 3.20 13.01 9.38
C TYR A 19 1.91 13.39 8.62
N LYS A 20 1.99 14.05 7.47
CA LYS A 20 0.81 14.53 6.70
C LYS A 20 -0.24 15.22 7.60
N GLU A 21 0.18 16.24 8.36
CA GLU A 21 -0.68 17.05 9.24
C GLU A 21 -1.33 16.32 10.44
N LYS A 22 -1.10 15.02 10.60
CA LYS A 22 -1.59 14.21 11.72
C LYS A 22 -0.44 13.56 12.47
N THR A 23 -0.67 13.21 13.73
CA THR A 23 0.29 12.40 14.49
C THR A 23 0.22 10.93 14.09
N PHE A 24 1.27 10.15 14.34
CA PHE A 24 1.29 8.71 14.07
C PHE A 24 0.12 8.00 14.74
N ILE A 25 -0.24 8.40 15.96
CA ILE A 25 -1.35 7.78 16.67
C ILE A 25 -2.70 8.11 16.03
N GLU A 26 -2.87 9.31 15.44
CA GLU A 26 -4.09 9.67 14.72
C GLU A 26 -4.27 8.82 13.46
N HIS A 27 -3.20 8.58 12.68
CA HIS A 27 -3.27 7.67 11.54
C HIS A 27 -3.75 6.28 11.94
N ILE A 28 -3.23 5.73 13.04
CA ILE A 28 -3.62 4.39 13.51
C ILE A 28 -5.05 4.38 14.07
N ILE A 29 -5.48 5.43 14.76
CA ILE A 29 -6.86 5.54 15.25
C ILE A 29 -7.84 5.56 14.07
N GLU A 30 -7.55 6.32 13.03
CA GLU A 30 -8.36 6.38 11.81
C GLU A 30 -8.39 5.03 11.07
N ALA A 31 -7.23 4.38 10.91
CA ALA A 31 -7.21 3.04 10.33
C ALA A 31 -8.08 2.04 11.11
N GLY A 32 -8.24 2.27 12.42
CA GLY A 32 -9.06 1.45 13.31
C GLY A 32 -10.53 1.91 13.48
N GLU A 33 -11.01 2.92 12.76
CA GLU A 33 -12.33 3.54 12.99
C GLU A 33 -13.54 2.58 12.91
N ASN A 34 -13.43 1.53 12.09
CA ASN A 34 -14.50 0.54 11.88
C ASN A 34 -14.51 -0.58 12.95
N PHE A 35 -13.54 -0.58 13.87
CA PHE A 35 -13.55 -1.53 14.97
C PHE A 35 -14.52 -1.12 16.06
N LYS A 36 -15.11 -2.10 16.77
CA LYS A 36 -16.07 -1.86 17.86
C LYS A 36 -15.53 -0.87 18.88
N LYS A 37 -14.22 -0.89 19.16
CA LYS A 37 -13.55 -0.02 20.12
C LYS A 37 -12.06 0.10 19.78
N VAL A 38 -11.55 1.31 19.82
CA VAL A 38 -10.12 1.62 19.77
C VAL A 38 -9.66 2.07 21.16
N VAL A 39 -8.50 1.60 21.61
CA VAL A 39 -7.94 1.92 22.92
C VAL A 39 -6.44 2.21 22.77
N ILE A 40 -5.97 3.26 23.42
CA ILE A 40 -4.54 3.55 23.53
C ILE A 40 -4.00 2.90 24.81
N VAL A 41 -2.94 2.08 24.66
CA VAL A 41 -2.19 1.56 25.82
C VAL A 41 -0.95 2.42 26.01
N ALA A 42 -0.93 3.22 27.08
CA ALA A 42 0.17 4.13 27.38
C ALA A 42 0.24 4.47 28.89
N ASN A 43 1.47 4.55 29.42
CA ASN A 43 1.68 4.82 30.85
C ASN A 43 1.53 6.29 31.23
N ASN A 44 1.74 7.23 30.30
CA ASN A 44 1.47 8.64 30.47
C ASN A 44 0.16 9.00 29.75
N LYS A 45 -0.96 8.92 30.47
CA LYS A 45 -2.30 9.14 29.91
C LYS A 45 -2.55 10.60 29.50
N GLU A 46 -1.92 11.54 30.18
CA GLU A 46 -2.12 12.97 29.93
C GLU A 46 -1.73 13.38 28.51
N LEU A 47 -0.72 12.73 27.94
CA LEU A 47 -0.28 12.98 26.56
C LEU A 47 -1.31 12.60 25.48
N TYR A 48 -2.33 11.85 25.86
CA TYR A 48 -3.35 11.33 24.95
C TYR A 48 -4.77 11.77 25.33
N SER A 49 -4.90 12.76 26.22
CA SER A 49 -6.20 13.28 26.68
C SER A 49 -7.05 13.89 25.58
N ASP A 50 -6.41 14.43 24.55
CA ASP A 50 -7.08 15.14 23.45
C ASP A 50 -7.64 14.19 22.37
N PHE A 51 -7.26 12.90 22.42
CA PHE A 51 -7.81 11.89 21.53
C PHE A 51 -9.11 11.32 22.12
N ASN A 52 -10.15 11.27 21.32
CA ASN A 52 -11.47 10.79 21.75
C ASN A 52 -11.52 9.24 21.82
N VAL A 53 -10.58 8.64 22.54
CA VAL A 53 -10.47 7.19 22.76
C VAL A 53 -10.03 6.88 24.18
N ASP A 54 -10.39 5.70 24.70
CA ASP A 54 -9.95 5.31 26.05
C ASP A 54 -8.42 5.11 26.10
N VAL A 55 -7.82 5.58 27.19
CA VAL A 55 -6.37 5.42 27.45
C VAL A 55 -6.18 4.56 28.70
N ILE A 56 -5.51 3.42 28.55
CA ILE A 56 -5.20 2.51 29.65
C ILE A 56 -3.69 2.41 29.88
N SER A 57 -3.29 2.09 31.11
CA SER A 57 -1.87 1.89 31.46
C SER A 57 -1.48 0.41 31.44
N ASP A 58 -0.19 0.17 31.26
CA ASP A 58 0.36 -1.18 31.42
C ASP A 58 0.14 -1.69 32.86
N ILE A 59 -0.37 -2.92 32.98
CA ILE A 59 -0.51 -3.61 34.28
C ILE A 59 0.88 -4.03 34.79
N TYR A 60 1.72 -4.53 33.90
CA TYR A 60 3.13 -4.89 34.18
C TYR A 60 4.06 -3.82 33.55
N VAL A 61 4.42 -2.80 34.30
CA VAL A 61 5.18 -1.69 33.79
C VAL A 61 6.64 -2.08 33.46
N GLY A 62 7.13 -1.68 32.29
CA GLY A 62 8.55 -1.82 31.91
C GLY A 62 8.92 -3.10 31.16
N ASN A 63 7.97 -3.98 30.88
CA ASN A 63 8.21 -5.28 30.21
C ASN A 63 7.97 -5.25 28.67
N GLY A 64 8.10 -4.09 28.07
CA GLY A 64 8.03 -3.91 26.61
C GLY A 64 6.67 -4.21 25.99
N PRO A 65 6.62 -4.62 24.71
CA PRO A 65 5.36 -4.81 23.98
C PRO A 65 4.41 -5.86 24.61
N LEU A 66 4.96 -6.86 25.28
CA LEU A 66 4.20 -7.94 25.91
C LEU A 66 3.26 -7.41 27.01
N SER A 67 3.71 -6.41 27.76
CA SER A 67 2.90 -5.69 28.75
C SER A 67 1.70 -5.00 28.14
N GLY A 68 1.92 -4.30 27.02
CA GLY A 68 0.85 -3.61 26.30
C GLY A 68 -0.20 -4.58 25.76
N ILE A 69 0.22 -5.71 25.20
CA ILE A 69 -0.69 -6.78 24.74
C ILE A 69 -1.48 -7.37 25.91
N HIS A 70 -0.82 -7.65 27.04
CA HIS A 70 -1.47 -8.13 28.26
C HIS A 70 -2.57 -7.17 28.73
N SER A 71 -2.23 -5.88 28.83
CA SER A 71 -3.16 -4.84 29.32
C SER A 71 -4.34 -4.64 28.36
N ALA A 72 -4.10 -4.70 27.04
CA ALA A 72 -5.17 -4.62 26.05
C ALA A 72 -6.12 -5.82 26.13
N LEU A 73 -5.60 -7.04 26.26
CA LEU A 73 -6.41 -8.24 26.42
C LEU A 73 -7.19 -8.27 27.74
N SER A 74 -6.59 -7.80 28.83
CA SER A 74 -7.23 -7.74 30.14
C SER A 74 -8.38 -6.70 30.16
N TYR A 75 -8.20 -5.58 29.48
CA TYR A 75 -9.18 -4.52 29.40
C TYR A 75 -10.34 -4.84 28.45
N SER A 76 -10.09 -5.56 27.36
CA SER A 76 -11.09 -5.84 26.33
C SER A 76 -12.25 -6.68 26.84
N ASP A 77 -13.45 -6.41 26.35
CA ASP A 77 -14.64 -7.26 26.51
C ASP A 77 -14.83 -8.31 25.40
N THR A 78 -13.92 -8.32 24.41
CA THR A 78 -13.91 -9.28 23.28
C THR A 78 -12.91 -10.40 23.49
N ASP A 79 -13.13 -11.54 22.82
CA ASP A 79 -12.25 -12.72 22.92
C ASP A 79 -10.91 -12.53 22.18
N LYS A 80 -10.84 -11.60 21.24
CA LYS A 80 -9.68 -11.33 20.42
C LYS A 80 -9.44 -9.81 20.36
N VAL A 81 -8.16 -9.40 20.34
CA VAL A 81 -7.74 -7.99 20.24
C VAL A 81 -6.69 -7.86 19.15
N LEU A 82 -6.90 -6.93 18.22
CA LEU A 82 -5.88 -6.51 17.27
C LEU A 82 -4.98 -5.47 17.95
N CYS A 83 -3.70 -5.78 18.07
CA CYS A 83 -2.69 -4.91 18.65
C CYS A 83 -1.85 -4.29 17.54
N VAL A 84 -1.73 -2.95 17.52
CA VAL A 84 -0.90 -2.20 16.58
C VAL A 84 0.08 -1.33 17.36
N ALA A 85 1.35 -1.32 16.97
CA ALA A 85 2.35 -0.42 17.55
C ALA A 85 2.22 0.99 16.96
N CYS A 86 2.49 2.01 17.77
CA CYS A 86 2.36 3.42 17.36
C CYS A 86 3.44 3.90 16.38
N ASP A 87 4.43 3.08 16.07
CA ASP A 87 5.52 3.40 15.14
C ASP A 87 5.31 2.84 13.72
N MET A 88 4.07 2.43 13.39
CA MET A 88 3.62 1.99 12.06
C MET A 88 2.57 2.95 11.48
N PRO A 89 2.91 4.20 11.15
CA PRO A 89 1.91 5.21 10.73
C PRO A 89 1.27 4.95 9.36
N LEU A 90 1.86 4.08 8.54
CA LEU A 90 1.37 3.74 7.19
C LEU A 90 0.42 2.53 7.17
N ILE A 91 0.10 1.96 8.33
CA ILE A 91 -0.82 0.81 8.36
C ILE A 91 -2.22 1.23 7.88
N SER A 92 -2.75 0.51 6.89
CA SER A 92 -4.02 0.87 6.27
C SER A 92 -5.22 0.25 6.99
N LYS A 93 -6.38 0.90 6.85
CA LYS A 93 -7.67 0.37 7.28
C LYS A 93 -7.98 -0.99 6.64
N ASP A 94 -7.70 -1.13 5.33
CA ASP A 94 -7.95 -2.37 4.59
C ASP A 94 -7.13 -3.53 5.15
N THR A 95 -5.87 -3.30 5.52
CA THR A 95 -5.01 -4.30 6.17
C THR A 95 -5.56 -4.71 7.54
N LEU A 96 -6.00 -3.75 8.37
CA LEU A 96 -6.56 -4.08 9.69
C LEU A 96 -7.89 -4.85 9.56
N GLU A 97 -8.76 -4.46 8.65
CA GLU A 97 -10.02 -5.15 8.37
C GLU A 97 -9.79 -6.55 7.78
N PHE A 98 -8.83 -6.70 6.87
CA PHE A 98 -8.44 -7.99 6.33
C PHE A 98 -8.04 -8.96 7.45
N LEU A 99 -7.15 -8.53 8.36
CA LEU A 99 -6.72 -9.35 9.51
C LEU A 99 -7.92 -9.72 10.41
N ALA A 100 -8.80 -8.77 10.69
CA ALA A 100 -9.97 -8.99 11.54
C ALA A 100 -11.00 -9.95 10.93
N ASN A 101 -11.04 -10.07 9.61
CA ASN A 101 -11.97 -10.94 8.89
C ASN A 101 -11.50 -12.40 8.75
N VAL A 102 -10.29 -12.75 9.20
CA VAL A 102 -9.82 -14.15 9.22
C VAL A 102 -10.62 -14.95 10.25
N LYS A 103 -11.44 -15.88 9.78
CA LYS A 103 -12.44 -16.60 10.60
C LYS A 103 -11.92 -17.90 11.25
N GLU A 104 -10.66 -18.23 11.04
CA GLU A 104 -10.09 -19.46 11.57
C GLU A 104 -9.82 -19.38 13.09
N GLU A 105 -9.71 -20.53 13.73
CA GLU A 105 -9.30 -20.62 15.14
C GLU A 105 -7.78 -20.47 15.25
N TYR A 106 -7.33 -19.69 16.20
CA TYR A 106 -5.92 -19.45 16.53
C TYR A 106 -5.79 -18.81 17.91
N GLU A 107 -4.65 -18.98 18.55
CA GLU A 107 -4.27 -18.20 19.73
C GLU A 107 -3.66 -16.85 19.34
N VAL A 108 -2.91 -16.83 18.21
CA VAL A 108 -2.35 -15.61 17.62
C VAL A 108 -2.47 -15.69 16.10
N LEU A 109 -2.94 -14.60 15.48
CA LEU A 109 -2.87 -14.39 14.04
C LEU A 109 -1.78 -13.34 13.77
N VAL A 110 -0.75 -13.71 13.00
CA VAL A 110 0.40 -12.85 12.76
C VAL A 110 0.69 -12.72 11.25
N PRO A 111 0.72 -11.50 10.70
CA PRO A 111 1.17 -11.29 9.32
C PRO A 111 2.64 -11.67 9.16
N ARG A 112 2.97 -12.25 7.99
CA ARG A 112 4.34 -12.43 7.54
C ARG A 112 4.57 -11.58 6.29
N VAL A 113 5.49 -10.64 6.38
CA VAL A 113 5.87 -9.73 5.28
C VAL A 113 7.39 -9.86 5.09
N ASN A 114 7.85 -10.11 3.86
CA ASN A 114 9.26 -10.33 3.53
C ASN A 114 9.96 -11.29 4.50
N ASP A 115 9.39 -12.48 4.69
CA ASP A 115 9.87 -13.54 5.58
C ASP A 115 9.99 -13.16 7.07
N ARG A 116 9.42 -12.02 7.49
CA ARG A 116 9.41 -11.56 8.88
C ARG A 116 7.99 -11.53 9.43
N LEU A 117 7.83 -12.11 10.62
CA LEU A 117 6.58 -11.96 11.39
C LEU A 117 6.41 -10.52 11.86
N GLN A 118 5.15 -10.07 11.90
CA GLN A 118 4.76 -8.72 12.35
C GLN A 118 3.99 -8.76 13.68
N PRO A 119 4.63 -9.12 14.78
CA PRO A 119 3.95 -9.35 16.06
C PRO A 119 3.34 -8.08 16.66
N LEU A 120 3.78 -6.91 16.22
CA LEU A 120 3.28 -5.62 16.69
C LEU A 120 2.12 -5.07 15.83
N CYS A 121 1.68 -5.84 14.82
CA CYS A 121 0.42 -5.65 14.11
C CYS A 121 -0.24 -7.02 13.94
N SER A 122 -0.82 -7.55 15.02
CA SER A 122 -1.29 -8.95 15.12
C SER A 122 -2.51 -9.06 16.00
N ILE A 123 -3.31 -10.12 15.80
CA ILE A 123 -4.48 -10.41 16.63
C ILE A 123 -4.10 -11.45 17.69
N TYR A 124 -4.43 -11.15 18.91
CA TYR A 124 -4.20 -11.99 20.09
C TYR A 124 -5.51 -12.43 20.73
N SER A 125 -5.62 -13.72 21.06
CA SER A 125 -6.78 -14.26 21.77
C SER A 125 -6.63 -14.09 23.29
N LYS A 126 -7.72 -13.81 23.99
CA LYS A 126 -7.75 -13.82 25.47
C LYS A 126 -7.32 -15.14 26.10
N LYS A 127 -7.40 -16.25 25.36
CA LYS A 127 -6.97 -17.58 25.82
C LYS A 127 -5.50 -17.61 26.26
N ILE A 128 -4.66 -16.66 25.77
CA ILE A 128 -3.23 -16.63 26.09
C ILE A 128 -2.87 -15.78 27.31
N LEU A 129 -3.83 -15.08 27.95
CA LEU A 129 -3.54 -14.20 29.10
C LEU A 129 -2.67 -14.87 30.16
N GLY A 130 -3.05 -16.05 30.66
CA GLY A 130 -2.27 -16.75 31.67
C GLY A 130 -0.88 -17.22 31.19
N LYS A 131 -0.68 -17.37 29.86
CA LYS A 131 0.64 -17.67 29.28
C LYS A 131 1.51 -16.41 29.26
N ILE A 132 0.91 -15.25 28.97
CA ILE A 132 1.59 -13.95 29.01
C ILE A 132 1.99 -13.60 30.45
N GLU A 133 1.08 -13.76 31.42
CA GLU A 133 1.35 -13.52 32.85
C GLU A 133 2.55 -14.32 33.34
N LYS A 134 2.58 -15.64 33.06
CA LYS A 134 3.72 -16.50 33.40
C LYS A 134 5.02 -16.06 32.76
N ALA A 135 4.99 -15.57 31.50
CA ALA A 135 6.18 -15.06 30.82
C ALA A 135 6.68 -13.79 31.47
N LEU A 136 5.78 -12.86 31.82
CA LEU A 136 6.10 -11.58 32.49
C LEU A 136 6.66 -11.81 33.91
N GLU A 137 6.07 -12.75 34.68
CA GLU A 137 6.54 -13.13 36.01
C GLU A 137 7.94 -13.76 36.01
N ASN A 138 8.32 -14.43 34.93
CA ASN A 138 9.63 -15.04 34.74
C ASN A 138 10.64 -14.13 33.99
N ASP A 139 10.33 -12.86 33.78
CA ASP A 139 11.18 -11.90 33.05
C ASP A 139 11.48 -12.33 31.59
N ASP A 140 10.67 -13.24 31.02
CA ASP A 140 10.80 -13.70 29.63
C ASP A 140 9.95 -12.84 28.69
N ASN A 141 10.46 -11.64 28.41
CA ASN A 141 9.72 -10.59 27.66
C ASN A 141 9.84 -10.72 26.13
N LYS A 142 10.35 -11.86 25.62
CA LYS A 142 10.59 -12.08 24.18
C LYS A 142 9.30 -12.49 23.47
N LEU A 143 8.59 -11.52 22.89
CA LEU A 143 7.31 -11.69 22.20
C LEU A 143 7.37 -12.79 21.11
N GLN A 144 8.40 -12.81 20.27
CA GLN A 144 8.54 -13.85 19.24
C GLN A 144 8.65 -15.26 19.83
N LYS A 145 9.41 -15.42 20.94
CA LYS A 145 9.55 -16.72 21.62
C LYS A 145 8.19 -17.19 22.16
N LEU A 146 7.40 -16.29 22.72
CA LEU A 146 6.05 -16.59 23.15
C LEU A 146 5.19 -17.05 21.97
N ILE A 147 5.17 -16.30 20.86
CA ILE A 147 4.37 -16.63 19.68
C ILE A 147 4.70 -18.06 19.18
N TYR A 148 5.99 -18.42 19.07
CA TYR A 148 6.40 -19.75 18.64
C TYR A 148 5.98 -20.89 19.59
N SER A 149 5.60 -20.58 20.83
CA SER A 149 5.08 -21.54 21.81
C SER A 149 3.56 -21.66 21.81
N LEU A 150 2.87 -20.87 20.99
CA LEU A 150 1.42 -20.80 20.89
C LEU A 150 0.90 -21.47 19.61
N ASP A 151 -0.40 -21.73 19.57
CA ASP A 151 -1.10 -22.05 18.32
C ASP A 151 -1.26 -20.77 17.49
N TYR A 152 -0.22 -20.46 16.71
CA TYR A 152 -0.22 -19.25 15.89
C TYR A 152 -0.46 -19.58 14.42
N LYS A 153 -1.21 -18.71 13.79
CA LYS A 153 -1.46 -18.75 12.35
C LYS A 153 -0.73 -17.59 11.66
N GLU A 154 0.05 -17.93 10.63
CA GLU A 154 0.64 -16.94 9.74
C GLU A 154 -0.33 -16.57 8.63
N VAL A 155 -0.36 -15.27 8.30
CA VAL A 155 -1.08 -14.76 7.14
C VAL A 155 -0.09 -14.25 6.12
N HIS A 156 -0.18 -14.82 4.92
CA HIS A 156 0.60 -14.43 3.75
C HIS A 156 -0.38 -13.90 2.70
N GLU A 157 -0.46 -12.60 2.52
CA GLU A 157 -1.29 -11.98 1.47
C GLU A 157 -0.46 -11.00 0.67
N LYS A 158 -0.66 -10.98 -0.65
CA LYS A 158 0.10 -10.08 -1.55
C LYS A 158 -0.21 -8.61 -1.32
N SER A 159 -1.37 -8.31 -0.75
CA SER A 159 -1.77 -6.96 -0.37
C SER A 159 -1.02 -6.41 0.83
N LEU A 160 -0.40 -7.29 1.65
CA LEU A 160 0.39 -6.87 2.81
C LEU A 160 1.78 -6.41 2.34
N THR A 161 1.97 -5.11 2.22
CA THR A 161 3.21 -4.51 1.70
C THR A 161 4.20 -4.19 2.81
N GLU A 162 5.50 -4.21 2.51
CA GLU A 162 6.55 -3.83 3.47
C GLU A 162 6.38 -2.38 3.95
N GLY A 163 5.89 -1.48 3.09
CA GLY A 163 5.66 -0.08 3.42
C GLY A 163 4.67 0.08 4.57
N GLU A 164 3.54 -0.62 4.56
CA GLU A 164 2.54 -0.55 5.63
C GLU A 164 3.07 -0.99 6.99
N PHE A 165 3.99 -1.97 7.01
CA PHE A 165 4.60 -2.50 8.24
C PHE A 165 5.94 -1.85 8.58
N PHE A 166 6.27 -0.73 7.93
CA PHE A 166 7.50 -0.01 8.19
C PHE A 166 7.48 0.67 9.57
N ASN A 167 8.45 0.29 10.41
CA ASN A 167 8.57 0.81 11.78
C ASN A 167 9.51 2.01 11.84
N ILE A 168 9.05 3.12 12.36
CA ILE A 168 9.84 4.34 12.56
C ILE A 168 10.57 4.25 13.90
N ASN A 169 11.86 3.93 13.88
CA ASN A 169 12.68 3.75 15.07
C ASN A 169 13.78 4.80 15.24
N THR A 170 14.23 5.41 14.14
CA THR A 170 15.32 6.36 14.07
C THR A 170 14.90 7.61 13.28
N PRO A 171 15.64 8.74 13.40
CA PRO A 171 15.43 9.91 12.56
C PRO A 171 15.59 9.62 11.06
N ASP A 172 16.42 8.64 10.69
CA ASP A 172 16.58 8.25 9.28
C ASP A 172 15.37 7.44 8.79
N ASP A 173 14.75 6.60 9.65
CA ASP A 173 13.47 5.95 9.31
C ASP A 173 12.37 6.99 9.08
N TYR A 174 12.37 8.07 9.87
CA TYR A 174 11.40 9.15 9.71
C TYR A 174 11.55 9.88 8.36
N LYS A 175 12.78 10.10 7.87
CA LYS A 175 13.01 10.64 6.52
C LYS A 175 12.54 9.67 5.42
N ARG A 176 12.82 8.39 5.61
CA ARG A 176 12.38 7.33 4.68
C ARG A 176 10.85 7.16 4.64
N LEU A 177 10.14 7.58 5.68
CA LEU A 177 8.68 7.53 5.71
C LEU A 177 8.06 8.31 4.54
N GLU A 178 8.58 9.51 4.24
CA GLU A 178 8.13 10.31 3.09
C GLU A 178 8.46 9.62 1.76
N GLU A 179 9.60 8.93 1.66
CA GLU A 179 9.99 8.18 0.46
C GLU A 179 9.08 6.95 0.23
N ILE A 180 8.74 6.22 1.29
CA ILE A 180 7.90 5.01 1.21
C ILE A 180 6.47 5.36 0.84
N ASP A 181 5.93 6.43 1.41
CA ASP A 181 4.57 6.88 1.16
C ASP A 181 4.38 7.49 -0.23
N ASN A 182 5.44 8.13 -0.76
CA ASN A 182 5.48 8.63 -2.13
C ASN A 182 5.77 7.52 -3.17
N MET A 183 5.76 6.25 -2.79
CA MET A 183 5.91 5.15 -3.74
C MET A 183 4.60 4.90 -4.47
N TYR A 184 4.45 5.53 -5.63
CA TYR A 184 3.32 5.27 -6.53
C TYR A 184 3.30 3.80 -6.94
N THR A 185 2.14 3.17 -6.84
CA THR A 185 1.94 1.79 -7.32
C THR A 185 1.52 1.79 -8.77
N VAL A 186 2.12 0.88 -9.56
CA VAL A 186 1.79 0.76 -10.98
C VAL A 186 1.53 -0.69 -11.37
N ALA A 187 0.54 -0.90 -12.23
CA ALA A 187 0.33 -2.16 -12.92
C ALA A 187 0.60 -2.00 -14.42
N ILE A 188 1.18 -3.02 -15.02
CA ILE A 188 1.59 -3.02 -16.44
C ILE A 188 0.83 -4.12 -17.18
N ILE A 189 0.19 -3.76 -18.29
CA ILE A 189 -0.48 -4.69 -19.20
C ILE A 189 0.18 -4.62 -20.57
N THR A 190 0.65 -5.76 -21.07
CA THR A 190 1.07 -5.89 -22.47
C THR A 190 -0.02 -6.61 -23.26
N SER A 191 -0.68 -5.91 -24.20
CA SER A 191 -1.66 -6.48 -25.11
C SER A 191 -0.95 -7.05 -26.32
N SER A 192 -0.91 -8.39 -26.44
CA SER A 192 -0.22 -9.08 -27.51
C SER A 192 -0.62 -10.55 -27.62
N ASP A 193 -1.28 -10.95 -28.72
CA ASP A 193 -1.60 -12.35 -29.00
C ASP A 193 -0.34 -13.24 -28.99
N LYS A 194 0.74 -12.80 -29.67
CA LYS A 194 1.99 -13.56 -29.75
C LYS A 194 2.75 -13.62 -28.42
N GLY A 195 2.70 -12.52 -27.64
CA GLY A 195 3.30 -12.50 -26.30
C GLY A 195 2.55 -13.46 -25.36
N TYR A 196 1.24 -13.45 -25.41
CA TYR A 196 0.39 -14.34 -24.61
C TYR A 196 0.60 -15.82 -24.96
N ALA A 197 0.75 -16.13 -26.26
CA ALA A 197 1.04 -17.48 -26.72
C ALA A 197 2.50 -17.94 -26.44
N GLY A 198 3.37 -17.07 -25.89
CA GLY A 198 4.78 -17.39 -25.65
C GLY A 198 5.66 -17.38 -26.92
N GLU A 199 5.14 -16.92 -28.06
CA GLU A 199 5.82 -16.85 -29.34
C GLU A 199 6.73 -15.62 -29.48
N ARG A 200 6.58 -14.63 -28.60
CA ARG A 200 7.34 -13.38 -28.59
C ARG A 200 7.65 -12.97 -27.16
N GLU A 201 8.91 -12.60 -26.94
CA GLU A 201 9.34 -11.97 -25.69
C GLU A 201 8.70 -10.58 -25.50
N ASP A 202 8.22 -10.26 -24.29
CA ASP A 202 7.66 -8.95 -23.94
C ASP A 202 8.74 -7.94 -23.60
N LYS A 203 9.34 -7.36 -24.65
CA LYS A 203 10.34 -6.29 -24.49
C LYS A 203 9.70 -4.95 -24.09
N SER A 204 8.44 -4.70 -24.47
CA SER A 204 7.77 -3.43 -24.19
C SER A 204 7.38 -3.33 -22.72
N GLY A 205 6.75 -4.35 -22.16
CA GLY A 205 6.43 -4.40 -20.74
C GLY A 205 7.68 -4.37 -19.85
N ALA A 206 8.76 -5.08 -20.25
CA ALA A 206 10.03 -5.03 -19.54
C ALA A 206 10.64 -3.60 -19.53
N THR A 207 10.62 -2.90 -20.68
CA THR A 207 11.09 -1.51 -20.79
C THR A 207 10.25 -0.56 -19.93
N VAL A 208 8.91 -0.70 -19.97
CA VAL A 208 8.02 0.11 -19.13
C VAL A 208 8.33 -0.11 -17.65
N LYS A 209 8.48 -1.37 -17.21
CA LYS A 209 8.84 -1.72 -15.85
C LYS A 209 10.14 -1.05 -15.40
N GLU A 210 11.22 -1.21 -16.17
CA GLU A 210 12.52 -0.60 -15.85
C GLU A 210 12.42 0.92 -15.67
N ILE A 211 11.68 1.60 -16.53
CA ILE A 211 11.55 3.05 -16.47
C ILE A 211 10.75 3.49 -15.24
N VAL A 212 9.61 2.87 -14.96
CA VAL A 212 8.78 3.29 -13.83
C VAL A 212 9.44 2.99 -12.49
N GLU A 213 10.13 1.85 -12.35
CA GLU A 213 10.91 1.52 -11.16
C GLU A 213 12.07 2.51 -10.94
N ALA A 214 12.79 2.89 -12.00
CA ALA A 214 13.84 3.91 -11.95
C ALA A 214 13.30 5.30 -11.56
N ASN A 215 12.01 5.55 -11.75
CA ASN A 215 11.33 6.80 -11.42
C ASN A 215 10.49 6.72 -10.13
N GLY A 216 10.72 5.75 -9.25
CA GLY A 216 10.12 5.68 -7.92
C GLY A 216 8.71 5.07 -7.88
N PHE A 217 8.30 4.34 -8.93
CA PHE A 217 7.08 3.53 -8.88
C PHE A 217 7.39 2.11 -8.40
N THR A 218 6.44 1.51 -7.69
CA THR A 218 6.46 0.08 -7.36
C THR A 218 5.55 -0.68 -8.33
N VAL A 219 6.12 -1.61 -9.09
CA VAL A 219 5.34 -2.47 -9.99
C VAL A 219 4.70 -3.60 -9.17
N VAL A 220 3.40 -3.48 -8.89
CA VAL A 220 2.64 -4.47 -8.11
C VAL A 220 2.10 -5.60 -8.98
N LYS A 221 1.92 -5.36 -10.28
CA LYS A 221 1.49 -6.39 -11.23
C LYS A 221 2.01 -6.11 -12.63
N GLN A 222 2.48 -7.16 -13.30
CA GLN A 222 2.78 -7.14 -14.73
C GLN A 222 2.17 -8.37 -15.39
N VAL A 223 1.42 -8.19 -16.47
CA VAL A 223 0.73 -9.28 -17.17
C VAL A 223 0.75 -9.07 -18.68
N ILE A 224 0.82 -10.18 -19.41
CA ILE A 224 0.62 -10.21 -20.86
C ILE A 224 -0.76 -10.81 -21.11
N LEU A 225 -1.59 -10.12 -21.87
CA LEU A 225 -2.93 -10.57 -22.24
C LEU A 225 -3.06 -10.62 -23.77
N PRO A 226 -3.94 -11.47 -24.32
CA PRO A 226 -4.25 -11.45 -25.74
C PRO A 226 -4.99 -10.16 -26.08
N ASP A 227 -5.03 -9.84 -27.37
CA ASP A 227 -5.78 -8.70 -27.90
C ASP A 227 -7.30 -8.96 -27.85
N GLU A 228 -7.84 -9.25 -26.64
CA GLU A 228 -9.25 -9.54 -26.33
C GLU A 228 -9.83 -8.48 -25.38
N ARG A 229 -10.90 -7.78 -25.87
CA ARG A 229 -11.47 -6.62 -25.18
C ARG A 229 -11.95 -6.92 -23.75
N GLU A 230 -12.64 -8.04 -23.56
CA GLU A 230 -13.18 -8.41 -22.24
C GLU A 230 -12.06 -8.77 -21.25
N MET A 231 -11.04 -9.50 -21.68
CA MET A 231 -9.92 -9.87 -20.82
C MET A 231 -9.12 -8.65 -20.38
N LEU A 232 -8.86 -7.70 -21.30
CA LEU A 232 -8.17 -6.44 -20.97
C LEU A 232 -9.01 -5.59 -20.02
N ARG A 233 -10.32 -5.44 -20.30
CA ARG A 233 -11.26 -4.70 -19.45
C ARG A 233 -11.32 -5.27 -18.02
N ASP A 234 -11.56 -6.57 -17.91
CA ASP A 234 -11.75 -7.22 -16.61
C ASP A 234 -10.48 -7.17 -15.76
N GLU A 235 -9.31 -7.29 -16.40
CA GLU A 235 -8.02 -7.15 -15.70
C GLU A 235 -7.78 -5.72 -15.24
N MET A 236 -8.06 -4.70 -16.07
CA MET A 236 -7.96 -3.29 -15.66
C MET A 236 -8.90 -2.99 -14.49
N ILE A 237 -10.12 -3.51 -14.49
CA ILE A 237 -11.08 -3.35 -13.38
C ILE A 237 -10.51 -3.95 -12.08
N LYS A 238 -9.94 -5.16 -12.13
CA LYS A 238 -9.29 -5.77 -10.96
C LYS A 238 -8.12 -4.93 -10.44
N MET A 239 -7.30 -4.40 -11.33
CA MET A 239 -6.18 -3.54 -10.95
C MET A 239 -6.65 -2.24 -10.27
N CYS A 240 -7.75 -1.65 -10.75
CA CYS A 240 -8.33 -0.46 -10.12
C CYS A 240 -9.06 -0.76 -8.82
N ASP A 241 -9.92 -1.78 -8.81
CA ASP A 241 -10.93 -1.96 -7.76
C ASP A 241 -10.43 -2.87 -6.61
N GLU A 242 -9.59 -3.88 -6.94
CA GLU A 242 -9.07 -4.83 -5.97
C GLU A 242 -7.63 -4.49 -5.55
N LEU A 243 -6.72 -4.20 -6.53
CA LEU A 243 -5.33 -3.86 -6.23
C LEU A 243 -5.14 -2.37 -5.91
N LYS A 244 -6.11 -1.52 -6.28
CA LYS A 244 -6.13 -0.07 -6.00
C LYS A 244 -4.81 0.62 -6.41
N VAL A 245 -4.28 0.26 -7.59
CA VAL A 245 -3.04 0.86 -8.09
C VAL A 245 -3.25 2.33 -8.46
N ASN A 246 -2.22 3.16 -8.28
CA ASN A 246 -2.29 4.57 -8.66
C ASN A 246 -2.25 4.77 -10.18
N LEU A 247 -1.56 3.86 -10.90
CA LEU A 247 -1.35 3.95 -12.35
C LEU A 247 -1.49 2.58 -13.01
N ILE A 248 -2.19 2.53 -14.14
CA ILE A 248 -2.15 1.42 -15.08
C ILE A 248 -1.52 1.91 -16.38
N LEU A 249 -0.44 1.27 -16.79
CA LEU A 249 0.21 1.48 -18.09
C LEU A 249 -0.05 0.27 -18.98
N SER A 250 -0.76 0.47 -20.08
CA SER A 250 -0.93 -0.58 -21.08
C SER A 250 -0.06 -0.30 -22.31
N THR A 251 0.57 -1.31 -22.89
CA THR A 251 1.34 -1.20 -24.13
C THR A 251 0.86 -2.24 -25.15
N GLY A 252 0.83 -1.88 -26.42
CA GLY A 252 0.32 -2.71 -27.52
C GLY A 252 -1.17 -2.50 -27.80
N GLY A 253 -1.65 -3.00 -28.94
CA GLY A 253 -3.05 -2.96 -29.35
C GLY A 253 -3.65 -1.56 -29.56
N THR A 254 -2.86 -0.53 -29.85
CA THR A 254 -3.31 0.88 -29.96
C THR A 254 -3.35 1.43 -31.39
N GLY A 255 -3.07 0.63 -32.41
CA GLY A 255 -3.01 1.04 -33.80
C GLY A 255 -4.32 0.79 -34.58
N PHE A 256 -4.19 0.53 -35.88
CA PHE A 256 -5.32 0.35 -36.82
C PHE A 256 -5.55 -1.09 -37.22
N SER A 257 -4.81 -2.07 -36.66
CA SER A 257 -5.10 -3.47 -36.89
C SER A 257 -6.49 -3.84 -36.35
N LYS A 258 -7.12 -4.83 -37.01
CA LYS A 258 -8.45 -5.33 -36.55
C LYS A 258 -8.39 -5.93 -35.13
N ARG A 259 -7.22 -6.36 -34.71
CA ARG A 259 -6.96 -6.90 -33.37
C ARG A 259 -6.57 -5.84 -32.35
N ASP A 260 -6.21 -4.62 -32.79
CA ASP A 260 -5.89 -3.53 -31.87
C ASP A 260 -7.18 -3.05 -31.18
N ILE A 261 -7.36 -3.41 -29.90
CA ILE A 261 -8.60 -3.22 -29.15
C ILE A 261 -8.37 -2.58 -27.77
N THR A 262 -7.11 -2.30 -27.42
CA THR A 262 -6.76 -1.71 -26.11
C THR A 262 -7.47 -0.39 -25.82
N PRO A 263 -7.63 0.55 -26.78
CA PRO A 263 -8.36 1.79 -26.55
C PRO A 263 -9.83 1.57 -26.20
N GLU A 264 -10.47 0.62 -26.86
CA GLU A 264 -11.88 0.26 -26.60
C GLU A 264 -12.04 -0.38 -25.23
N ALA A 265 -11.16 -1.32 -24.86
CA ALA A 265 -11.14 -1.92 -23.52
C ALA A 265 -10.93 -0.85 -22.43
N THR A 266 -10.03 0.09 -22.65
CA THR A 266 -9.79 1.20 -21.72
C THR A 266 -11.02 2.09 -21.57
N LYS A 267 -11.72 2.43 -22.66
CA LYS A 267 -12.95 3.22 -22.62
C LYS A 267 -14.09 2.55 -21.85
N ASP A 268 -14.13 1.22 -21.82
CA ASP A 268 -15.14 0.48 -21.03
C ASP A 268 -14.86 0.54 -19.51
N VAL A 269 -13.65 0.93 -19.11
CA VAL A 269 -13.20 0.94 -17.71
C VAL A 269 -13.21 2.33 -17.09
N ILE A 270 -12.81 3.35 -17.84
CA ILE A 270 -12.68 4.71 -17.32
C ILE A 270 -14.03 5.35 -17.00
N GLU A 271 -14.10 6.10 -15.91
CA GLU A 271 -15.26 6.88 -15.49
C GLU A 271 -15.15 8.35 -15.91
N ARG A 272 -13.93 8.83 -16.07
CA ARG A 272 -13.61 10.19 -16.53
C ARG A 272 -12.48 10.13 -17.55
N GLU A 273 -12.64 10.82 -18.67
CA GLU A 273 -11.59 10.93 -19.68
C GLU A 273 -10.48 11.92 -19.23
N ALA A 274 -9.24 11.60 -19.54
CA ALA A 274 -8.06 12.45 -19.32
C ALA A 274 -7.24 12.55 -20.61
N PRO A 275 -7.80 13.07 -21.72
CA PRO A 275 -7.22 12.96 -23.06
C PRO A 275 -5.87 13.68 -23.20
N GLY A 276 -5.62 14.71 -22.39
CA GLY A 276 -4.41 15.53 -22.48
C GLY A 276 -3.10 14.72 -22.41
N ILE A 277 -3.06 13.61 -21.64
CA ILE A 277 -1.85 12.78 -21.51
C ILE A 277 -1.51 12.10 -22.83
N VAL A 278 -2.46 11.41 -23.45
CA VAL A 278 -2.21 10.72 -24.73
C VAL A 278 -2.10 11.70 -25.90
N GLU A 279 -2.68 12.88 -25.82
CA GLU A 279 -2.47 13.98 -26.77
C GLU A 279 -1.04 14.50 -26.68
N ALA A 280 -0.51 14.72 -25.47
CA ALA A 280 0.89 15.11 -25.23
C ALA A 280 1.86 14.06 -25.77
N ILE A 281 1.63 12.77 -25.47
CA ILE A 281 2.43 11.65 -26.02
C ILE A 281 2.39 11.66 -27.55
N ARG A 282 1.21 11.82 -28.14
CA ARG A 282 1.03 11.85 -29.61
C ARG A 282 1.70 13.04 -30.23
N TYR A 283 1.55 14.25 -29.64
CA TYR A 283 2.21 15.46 -30.09
C TYR A 283 3.73 15.33 -30.07
N PHE A 284 4.32 14.85 -28.98
CA PHE A 284 5.75 14.61 -28.85
C PHE A 284 6.23 13.57 -29.90
N SER A 285 5.51 12.45 -30.02
CA SER A 285 5.86 11.37 -30.97
C SER A 285 5.79 11.81 -32.43
N LEU A 286 4.93 12.79 -32.78
CA LEU A 286 4.86 13.39 -34.12
C LEU A 286 6.14 14.15 -34.52
N GLN A 287 6.91 14.66 -33.54
CA GLN A 287 8.21 15.28 -33.83
C GLN A 287 9.26 14.22 -34.23
N ILE A 288 9.04 12.96 -33.87
CA ILE A 288 9.95 11.85 -34.16
C ILE A 288 9.49 11.09 -35.42
N THR A 289 8.19 10.80 -35.51
CA THR A 289 7.62 10.06 -36.65
C THR A 289 6.17 10.48 -36.97
N LYS A 290 5.90 10.72 -38.25
CA LYS A 290 4.54 11.04 -38.73
C LYS A 290 3.54 9.89 -38.44
N ARG A 291 4.00 8.65 -38.30
CA ARG A 291 3.15 7.48 -38.00
C ARG A 291 2.48 7.56 -36.62
N ALA A 292 2.96 8.42 -35.73
CA ALA A 292 2.33 8.66 -34.43
C ALA A 292 0.86 9.13 -34.54
N MET A 293 0.47 9.76 -35.66
CA MET A 293 -0.93 10.13 -35.93
C MET A 293 -1.90 8.95 -36.00
N LEU A 294 -1.39 7.74 -36.21
CA LEU A 294 -2.20 6.51 -36.28
C LEU A 294 -2.47 5.90 -34.89
N SER A 295 -1.95 6.49 -33.81
CA SER A 295 -2.25 6.04 -32.45
C SER A 295 -3.67 6.42 -32.06
N ARG A 296 -4.46 5.42 -31.64
CA ARG A 296 -5.82 5.56 -31.07
C ARG A 296 -5.79 5.51 -29.54
N ALA A 297 -4.60 5.60 -28.91
CA ALA A 297 -4.41 5.54 -27.49
C ALA A 297 -5.38 6.46 -26.72
N VAL A 298 -5.81 5.97 -25.55
CA VAL A 298 -6.75 6.61 -24.64
C VAL A 298 -6.09 6.72 -23.26
N SER A 299 -6.45 7.74 -22.50
CA SER A 299 -6.15 7.86 -21.07
C SER A 299 -7.38 8.36 -20.30
N GLY A 300 -7.52 7.93 -19.07
CA GLY A 300 -8.65 8.28 -18.22
C GLY A 300 -8.48 7.79 -16.79
N ILE A 301 -9.48 8.05 -15.99
CA ILE A 301 -9.47 7.82 -14.55
C ILE A 301 -10.64 6.88 -14.20
N ARG A 302 -10.35 5.88 -13.35
CA ARG A 302 -11.35 5.10 -12.65
C ARG A 302 -11.05 5.16 -11.16
N LYS A 303 -12.00 5.67 -10.36
CA LYS A 303 -11.79 5.96 -8.94
C LYS A 303 -10.49 6.78 -8.75
N ASP A 304 -9.51 6.22 -8.03
CA ASP A 304 -8.21 6.84 -7.74
C ASP A 304 -7.07 6.31 -8.63
N THR A 305 -7.41 5.57 -9.69
CA THR A 305 -6.44 5.01 -10.65
C THR A 305 -6.44 5.79 -11.95
N LEU A 306 -5.25 6.24 -12.37
CA LEU A 306 -5.01 6.78 -13.71
C LEU A 306 -4.66 5.63 -14.67
N ILE A 307 -5.29 5.58 -15.84
CA ILE A 307 -5.03 4.57 -16.89
C ILE A 307 -4.50 5.28 -18.13
N VAL A 308 -3.37 4.82 -18.66
CA VAL A 308 -2.73 5.40 -19.84
C VAL A 308 -2.31 4.30 -20.82
N ASN A 309 -2.75 4.42 -22.08
CA ASN A 309 -2.28 3.56 -23.15
C ASN A 309 -0.99 4.12 -23.75
N LEU A 310 0.06 3.30 -23.80
CA LEU A 310 1.35 3.61 -24.40
C LEU A 310 1.47 3.03 -25.82
N PRO A 311 2.43 3.51 -26.62
CA PRO A 311 2.78 2.86 -27.89
C PRO A 311 3.23 1.40 -27.70
N GLY A 312 3.14 0.58 -28.76
CA GLY A 312 3.46 -0.86 -28.68
C GLY A 312 4.95 -1.20 -28.81
N SER A 313 5.85 -0.28 -29.14
CA SER A 313 7.28 -0.59 -29.26
C SER A 313 8.09 -0.15 -28.04
N PRO A 314 9.12 -0.90 -27.59
CA PRO A 314 9.94 -0.54 -26.43
C PRO A 314 10.51 0.88 -26.54
N LYS A 315 11.05 1.23 -27.69
CA LYS A 315 11.62 2.57 -27.95
C LYS A 315 10.57 3.68 -27.78
N ALA A 316 9.38 3.51 -28.36
CA ALA A 316 8.32 4.49 -28.27
C ALA A 316 7.70 4.56 -26.85
N CYS A 317 7.66 3.46 -26.10
CA CYS A 317 7.29 3.46 -24.68
C CYS A 317 8.26 4.33 -23.87
N LYS A 318 9.58 4.13 -24.09
CA LYS A 318 10.60 4.93 -23.41
C LYS A 318 10.45 6.40 -23.75
N GLU A 319 10.38 6.76 -25.03
CA GLU A 319 10.22 8.15 -25.46
C GLU A 319 8.95 8.81 -24.89
N ALA A 320 7.84 8.07 -24.82
CA ALA A 320 6.59 8.55 -24.25
C ALA A 320 6.71 8.80 -22.74
N LEU A 321 7.24 7.83 -22.00
CA LEU A 321 7.37 7.91 -20.53
C LEU A 321 8.39 8.98 -20.11
N ASP A 322 9.54 9.06 -20.78
CA ASP A 322 10.54 10.11 -20.53
C ASP A 322 9.93 11.52 -20.69
N PHE A 323 8.87 11.67 -21.52
CA PHE A 323 8.22 12.95 -21.75
C PHE A 323 7.09 13.27 -20.77
N VAL A 324 6.29 12.27 -20.32
CA VAL A 324 5.06 12.57 -19.54
C VAL A 324 5.10 12.12 -18.09
N LEU A 325 6.08 11.30 -17.66
CA LEU A 325 5.99 10.57 -16.40
C LEU A 325 5.98 11.49 -15.17
N ASP A 326 6.70 12.61 -15.21
CA ASP A 326 6.72 13.57 -14.09
C ASP A 326 5.37 14.30 -13.95
N ASP A 327 4.75 14.67 -15.07
CA ASP A 327 3.41 15.27 -15.06
C ASP A 327 2.32 14.24 -14.70
N VAL A 328 2.53 12.98 -15.04
CA VAL A 328 1.66 11.86 -14.62
C VAL A 328 1.71 11.69 -13.10
N LYS A 329 2.89 11.73 -12.48
CA LYS A 329 3.01 11.71 -11.00
C LYS A 329 2.24 12.85 -10.37
N HIS A 330 2.48 14.07 -10.86
CA HIS A 330 1.75 15.23 -10.36
C HIS A 330 0.22 15.09 -10.53
N GLY A 331 -0.23 14.53 -11.65
CA GLY A 331 -1.63 14.21 -11.87
C GLY A 331 -2.20 13.19 -10.87
N ILE A 332 -1.40 12.21 -10.48
CA ILE A 332 -1.75 11.22 -9.43
C ILE A 332 -1.84 11.91 -8.07
N ASP A 333 -0.90 12.81 -7.71
CA ASP A 333 -0.97 13.58 -6.46
C ASP A 333 -2.26 14.39 -6.35
N ILE A 334 -2.68 15.04 -7.46
CA ILE A 334 -3.95 15.77 -7.52
C ILE A 334 -5.12 14.79 -7.32
N LEU A 335 -5.07 13.63 -7.95
CA LEU A 335 -6.13 12.63 -7.90
C LEU A 335 -6.32 12.07 -6.48
N LEU A 336 -5.21 11.86 -5.76
CA LEU A 336 -5.19 11.39 -4.38
C LEU A 336 -5.48 12.50 -3.35
N GLY A 337 -5.59 13.76 -3.77
CA GLY A 337 -5.79 14.90 -2.87
C GLY A 337 -4.52 15.36 -2.14
N GLU A 338 -3.34 14.92 -2.58
CA GLU A 338 -2.05 15.19 -1.96
C GLU A 338 -1.35 16.43 -2.54
N ALA A 339 -1.81 16.95 -3.67
CA ALA A 339 -1.22 18.11 -4.31
C ALA A 339 -1.49 19.40 -3.50
N ARG A 340 -0.43 20.03 -3.00
CA ARG A 340 -0.49 21.42 -2.51
C ARG A 340 -0.78 22.36 -3.68
N GLU A 341 -1.53 23.45 -3.44
CA GLU A 341 -1.97 24.43 -4.45
C GLU A 341 -0.88 24.73 -5.50
N CYS A 342 -1.10 24.29 -6.72
CA CYS A 342 -0.27 24.64 -7.88
C CYS A 342 -0.64 26.03 -8.40
N ALA A 343 -0.40 27.08 -7.62
CA ALA A 343 -0.40 28.44 -8.16
C ALA A 343 0.84 28.59 -9.05
N ARG A 344 0.64 28.77 -10.37
CA ARG A 344 1.70 29.25 -11.26
C ARG A 344 2.25 30.56 -10.67
N LYS A 345 3.53 30.53 -10.24
CA LYS A 345 4.30 31.76 -9.99
C LYS A 345 4.64 32.45 -11.30
#